data_efff756003db584001d02f654fc88825
#
_entry.id   efff756003db584001d02f654fc88825
#
_cell.length_a   1.000
_cell.length_b   1.000
_cell.length_c   1.000
_cell.angle_alpha   90.00
_cell.angle_beta   90.00
_cell.angle_gamma   90.00
#
_symmetry.space_group_name_H-M   'P 1'
#
loop_
_entity.id
_entity.type
_entity.pdbx_description
1 polymer ?
#
loop_
_entity_poly.entity_id
_entity_poly.type
_entity_poly.pdbx_seq_one_letter_code
_entity_poly.pdbx_strand_id
1 'polypeptide(L)'
;LRLGISVALVPSYLPMLGDVLEQFRQQYPGIPLETTLLSNDAVCAQLQNGTLDAGLVMDLGGCAAGLARTALTRHTAALLVPRCSPFWGRSSIAPAELDGRLLLVPGLAPEPLAPLWNTLRQAGARPKVEIGEQYYQVLYRTQERNGLALDRLEITSDHSMGNVQDVALDGMPPICAAFLQPEHAEHPCVRLLCSFLQEHLRNL
;
A
#
# COMPACT_ATOMS: atom_id res chain seq x y z
N LEU A 1 -12.53 10.88 -16.64
CA LEU A 1 -12.25 9.78 -15.71
C LEU A 1 -12.05 10.31 -14.30
N ARG A 2 -12.71 9.70 -13.33
CA ARG A 2 -12.59 10.02 -11.92
C ARG A 2 -11.76 8.92 -11.25
N LEU A 3 -10.54 9.27 -10.86
CA LEU A 3 -9.55 8.36 -10.27
C LEU A 3 -9.39 8.65 -8.77
N GLY A 4 -9.74 7.69 -7.93
CA GLY A 4 -9.41 7.72 -6.50
C GLY A 4 -7.98 7.22 -6.26
N ILE A 5 -7.20 7.94 -5.47
CA ILE A 5 -5.83 7.54 -5.11
C ILE A 5 -5.76 7.39 -3.60
N SER A 6 -5.35 6.23 -3.13
CA SER A 6 -5.21 5.99 -1.71
C SER A 6 -4.07 6.82 -1.10
N VAL A 7 -4.36 7.48 0.02
CA VAL A 7 -3.34 8.18 0.82
C VAL A 7 -2.24 7.24 1.32
N ALA A 8 -2.49 5.94 1.39
CA ALA A 8 -1.48 4.95 1.73
C ALA A 8 -0.37 4.80 0.68
N LEU A 9 -0.62 5.23 -0.56
CA LEU A 9 0.38 5.26 -1.65
C LEU A 9 1.22 6.54 -1.64
N VAL A 10 0.73 7.61 -1.01
CA VAL A 10 1.30 8.96 -1.10
C VAL A 10 2.78 9.02 -0.71
N PRO A 11 3.22 8.46 0.44
CA PRO A 11 4.60 8.66 0.89
C PRO A 11 5.66 8.14 -0.08
N SER A 12 5.33 7.12 -0.85
CA SER A 12 6.32 6.38 -1.62
C SER A 12 6.12 6.47 -3.13
N TYR A 13 4.89 6.73 -3.58
CA TYR A 13 4.57 6.75 -5.02
C TYR A 13 4.19 8.12 -5.55
N LEU A 14 3.84 9.08 -4.66
CA LEU A 14 3.22 10.32 -5.12
C LEU A 14 4.07 11.12 -6.12
N PRO A 15 5.39 11.35 -5.91
CA PRO A 15 6.17 12.12 -6.87
C PRO A 15 6.11 11.48 -8.26
N MET A 16 6.36 10.21 -8.33
CA MET A 16 6.43 9.43 -9.55
C MET A 16 5.06 9.20 -10.18
N LEU A 17 4.02 8.91 -9.37
CA LEU A 17 2.65 8.77 -9.85
C LEU A 17 2.15 10.09 -10.43
N GLY A 18 2.53 11.23 -9.84
CA GLY A 18 2.24 12.56 -10.36
C GLY A 18 2.77 12.73 -11.78
N ASP A 19 4.05 12.39 -12.00
CA ASP A 19 4.68 12.47 -13.32
C ASP A 19 4.03 11.54 -14.35
N VAL A 20 3.71 10.30 -13.95
CA VAL A 20 3.05 9.33 -14.84
C VAL A 20 1.64 9.78 -15.20
N LEU A 21 0.87 10.31 -14.26
CA LEU A 21 -0.48 10.82 -14.54
C LEU A 21 -0.44 12.08 -15.41
N GLU A 22 0.58 12.92 -15.25
CA GLU A 22 0.79 14.07 -16.12
C GLU A 22 1.14 13.64 -17.54
N GLN A 23 2.02 12.65 -17.71
CA GLN A 23 2.30 12.06 -19.03
C GLN A 23 1.03 11.48 -19.67
N PHE A 24 0.17 10.82 -18.89
CA PHE A 24 -1.12 10.34 -19.39
C PHE A 24 -2.01 11.48 -19.92
N ARG A 25 -2.12 12.59 -19.17
CA ARG A 25 -2.90 13.76 -19.60
C ARG A 25 -2.35 14.37 -20.89
N GLN A 26 -1.02 14.44 -21.02
CA GLN A 26 -0.37 14.96 -22.22
C GLN A 26 -0.56 14.05 -23.44
N GLN A 27 -0.48 12.75 -23.25
CA GLN A 27 -0.65 11.78 -24.35
C GLN A 27 -2.10 11.61 -24.78
N TYR A 28 -3.05 11.77 -23.85
CA TYR A 28 -4.48 11.59 -24.10
C TYR A 28 -5.31 12.82 -23.69
N PRO A 29 -5.10 13.99 -24.35
CA PRO A 29 -5.75 15.24 -23.96
C PRO A 29 -7.29 15.22 -24.11
N GLY A 30 -7.82 14.29 -24.89
CA GLY A 30 -9.26 14.07 -25.03
C GLY A 30 -9.91 13.30 -23.88
N ILE A 31 -9.12 12.84 -22.89
CA ILE A 31 -9.61 12.11 -21.72
C ILE A 31 -9.39 12.96 -20.46
N PRO A 32 -10.39 13.74 -20.01
CA PRO A 32 -10.28 14.47 -18.75
C PRO A 32 -10.03 13.50 -17.59
N LEU A 33 -8.98 13.70 -16.82
CA LEU A 33 -8.62 12.89 -15.66
C LEU A 33 -8.64 13.72 -14.38
N GLU A 34 -9.66 13.50 -13.57
CA GLU A 34 -9.81 14.08 -12.23
C GLU A 34 -9.27 13.10 -11.18
N THR A 35 -8.48 13.60 -10.24
CA THR A 35 -7.88 12.77 -9.20
C THR A 35 -8.30 13.23 -7.82
N THR A 36 -8.61 12.29 -6.92
CA THR A 36 -8.98 12.59 -5.53
C THR A 36 -8.21 11.69 -4.58
N LEU A 37 -7.61 12.28 -3.54
CA LEU A 37 -6.93 11.53 -2.48
C LEU A 37 -7.93 11.09 -1.43
N LEU A 38 -7.95 9.78 -1.12
CA LEU A 38 -8.93 9.14 -0.25
C LEU A 38 -8.25 8.05 0.60
N SER A 39 -8.95 7.54 1.63
CA SER A 39 -8.55 6.27 2.25
C SER A 39 -8.83 5.09 1.30
N ASN A 40 -8.17 3.95 1.50
CA ASN A 40 -8.46 2.74 0.72
C ASN A 40 -9.96 2.40 0.73
N ASP A 41 -10.59 2.46 1.91
CA ASP A 41 -12.02 2.16 2.08
C ASP A 41 -12.90 3.10 1.27
N ALA A 42 -12.59 4.39 1.31
CA ALA A 42 -13.34 5.39 0.56
C ALA A 42 -13.18 5.18 -0.97
N VAL A 43 -11.99 4.79 -1.43
CA VAL A 43 -11.79 4.41 -2.84
C VAL A 43 -12.67 3.22 -3.21
N CYS A 44 -12.65 2.14 -2.42
CA CYS A 44 -13.47 0.95 -2.69
C CYS A 44 -14.97 1.27 -2.65
N ALA A 45 -15.44 1.99 -1.63
CA ALA A 45 -16.85 2.36 -1.51
C ALA A 45 -17.32 3.25 -2.67
N GLN A 46 -16.49 4.20 -3.10
CA GLN A 46 -16.82 5.10 -4.21
C GLN A 46 -16.76 4.42 -5.59
N LEU A 47 -15.93 3.40 -5.76
CA LEU A 47 -15.96 2.53 -6.95
C LEU A 47 -17.26 1.70 -6.98
N GLN A 48 -17.64 1.10 -5.86
CA GLN A 48 -18.85 0.27 -5.75
C GLN A 48 -20.14 1.06 -5.99
N ASN A 49 -20.19 2.32 -5.59
CA ASN A 49 -21.37 3.18 -5.81
C ASN A 49 -21.31 4.00 -7.11
N GLY A 50 -20.26 3.84 -7.94
CA GLY A 50 -20.11 4.51 -9.23
C GLY A 50 -19.72 5.99 -9.16
N THR A 51 -19.30 6.49 -8.00
CA THR A 51 -18.77 7.86 -7.85
C THR A 51 -17.37 7.99 -8.47
N LEU A 52 -16.57 6.93 -8.42
CA LEU A 52 -15.28 6.81 -9.11
C LEU A 52 -15.38 5.80 -10.27
N ASP A 53 -14.55 6.01 -11.28
CA ASP A 53 -14.42 5.13 -12.43
C ASP A 53 -13.24 4.15 -12.25
N ALA A 54 -12.19 4.57 -11.53
CA ALA A 54 -11.01 3.77 -11.23
C ALA A 54 -10.42 4.15 -9.87
N GLY A 55 -9.59 3.28 -9.30
CA GLY A 55 -8.90 3.52 -8.04
C GLY A 55 -7.49 2.96 -8.02
N LEU A 56 -6.59 3.65 -7.32
CA LEU A 56 -5.26 3.19 -6.98
C LEU A 56 -5.19 2.99 -5.47
N VAL A 57 -4.89 1.76 -5.06
CA VAL A 57 -4.84 1.38 -3.65
C VAL A 57 -3.56 0.63 -3.33
N MET A 58 -3.17 0.63 -2.06
CA MET A 58 -2.16 -0.28 -1.55
C MET A 58 -2.85 -1.50 -0.94
N ASP A 59 -2.46 -2.71 -1.33
CA ASP A 59 -3.01 -3.93 -0.77
C ASP A 59 -1.98 -5.06 -0.62
N LEU A 60 -2.38 -6.12 0.07
CA LEU A 60 -1.63 -7.37 0.24
C LEU A 60 -2.28 -8.53 -0.55
N GLY A 61 -3.04 -8.23 -1.59
CA GLY A 61 -3.72 -9.22 -2.44
C GLY A 61 -5.21 -9.41 -2.15
N GLY A 62 -5.78 -8.65 -1.20
CA GLY A 62 -7.23 -8.60 -0.96
C GLY A 62 -7.93 -7.69 -1.95
N CYS A 63 -9.12 -8.07 -2.39
CA CYS A 63 -9.97 -7.21 -3.23
C CYS A 63 -11.38 -7.15 -2.63
N ALA A 64 -11.96 -5.96 -2.61
CA ALA A 64 -13.35 -5.79 -2.21
C ALA A 64 -14.28 -6.45 -3.25
N ALA A 65 -15.38 -7.03 -2.79
CA ALA A 65 -16.34 -7.69 -3.66
C ALA A 65 -16.88 -6.75 -4.76
N GLY A 66 -17.01 -7.26 -5.98
CA GLY A 66 -17.51 -6.52 -7.13
C GLY A 66 -16.49 -5.58 -7.80
N LEU A 67 -15.21 -5.67 -7.38
CA LEU A 67 -14.12 -4.91 -7.98
C LEU A 67 -13.10 -5.84 -8.65
N ALA A 68 -12.75 -5.55 -9.89
CA ALA A 68 -11.62 -6.16 -10.58
C ALA A 68 -10.32 -5.49 -10.13
N ARG A 69 -9.27 -6.32 -9.93
CA ARG A 69 -7.98 -5.90 -9.41
C ARG A 69 -6.84 -6.22 -10.39
N THR A 70 -6.01 -5.24 -10.64
CA THR A 70 -4.77 -5.39 -11.40
C THR A 70 -3.59 -4.90 -10.56
N ALA A 71 -2.64 -5.78 -10.24
CA ALA A 71 -1.42 -5.37 -9.55
C ALA A 71 -0.54 -4.57 -10.53
N LEU A 72 -0.13 -3.37 -10.13
CA LEU A 72 0.79 -2.52 -10.88
C LEU A 72 2.23 -2.74 -10.45
N THR A 73 2.47 -2.85 -9.14
CA THR A 73 3.78 -3.13 -8.55
C THR A 73 3.68 -4.27 -7.54
N ARG A 74 4.82 -4.87 -7.21
CA ARG A 74 4.91 -5.92 -6.18
C ARG A 74 6.19 -5.71 -5.38
N HIS A 75 6.06 -5.53 -4.08
CA HIS A 75 7.18 -5.34 -3.17
C HIS A 75 7.14 -6.36 -2.05
N THR A 76 8.30 -6.80 -1.60
CA THR A 76 8.41 -7.65 -0.42
C THR A 76 7.83 -6.92 0.79
N ALA A 77 6.94 -7.57 1.54
CA ALA A 77 6.45 -7.04 2.81
C ALA A 77 7.61 -6.95 3.80
N ALA A 78 7.73 -5.82 4.46
CA ALA A 78 8.78 -5.54 5.42
C ALA A 78 8.22 -4.87 6.67
N LEU A 79 9.05 -4.79 7.67
CA LEU A 79 8.81 -4.03 8.88
C LEU A 79 9.85 -2.92 9.00
N LEU A 80 9.41 -1.70 9.26
CA LEU A 80 10.26 -0.64 9.74
C LEU A 80 10.69 -0.98 11.16
N VAL A 81 11.99 -1.11 11.35
CA VAL A 81 12.63 -1.52 12.59
C VAL A 81 13.44 -0.35 13.13
N PRO A 82 13.16 0.16 14.35
CA PRO A 82 13.95 1.21 14.95
C PRO A 82 15.30 0.69 15.42
N ARG A 83 16.31 1.56 15.46
CA ARG A 83 17.70 1.23 15.80
C ARG A 83 17.87 0.54 17.17
N CYS A 84 17.01 0.84 18.12
CA CYS A 84 17.03 0.23 19.45
C CYS A 84 16.34 -1.15 19.51
N SER A 85 15.75 -1.60 18.42
CA SER A 85 15.05 -2.90 18.35
C SER A 85 16.04 -4.07 18.30
N PRO A 86 15.72 -5.23 18.92
CA PRO A 86 16.50 -6.45 18.79
C PRO A 86 16.53 -7.02 17.36
N PHE A 87 15.69 -6.50 16.48
CA PHE A 87 15.62 -6.88 15.06
C PHE A 87 16.50 -6.01 14.16
N TRP A 88 17.14 -4.98 14.71
CA TRP A 88 18.06 -4.14 13.96
C TRP A 88 19.22 -4.94 13.35
N GLY A 89 19.53 -4.71 12.09
CA GLY A 89 20.62 -5.39 11.37
C GLY A 89 20.27 -6.80 10.87
N ARG A 90 19.04 -7.27 11.07
CA ARG A 90 18.58 -8.55 10.53
C ARG A 90 18.10 -8.40 9.08
N SER A 91 18.19 -9.50 8.32
CA SER A 91 17.66 -9.57 6.95
C SER A 91 16.17 -9.87 6.92
N SER A 92 15.66 -10.64 7.90
CA SER A 92 14.24 -10.97 8.00
C SER A 92 13.76 -11.20 9.43
N ILE A 93 12.44 -11.17 9.60
CA ILE A 93 11.72 -11.43 10.84
C ILE A 93 10.66 -12.49 10.54
N ALA A 94 10.66 -13.59 11.32
CA ALA A 94 9.58 -14.56 11.22
C ALA A 94 8.31 -14.04 11.90
N PRO A 95 7.11 -14.30 11.37
CA PRO A 95 5.85 -13.81 11.94
C PRO A 95 5.65 -14.17 13.42
N ALA A 96 6.13 -15.35 13.85
CA ALA A 96 6.05 -15.79 15.25
C ALA A 96 6.80 -14.87 16.22
N GLU A 97 7.86 -14.17 15.78
CA GLU A 97 8.66 -13.27 16.58
C GLU A 97 7.93 -11.95 16.91
N LEU A 98 6.78 -11.71 16.25
CA LEU A 98 5.93 -10.55 16.52
C LEU A 98 5.00 -10.76 17.71
N ASP A 99 5.01 -11.94 18.33
CA ASP A 99 4.16 -12.21 19.50
C ASP A 99 4.44 -11.21 20.64
N GLY A 100 3.38 -10.56 21.15
CA GLY A 100 3.44 -9.53 22.17
C GLY A 100 4.12 -8.21 21.77
N ARG A 101 4.66 -8.07 20.56
CA ARG A 101 5.29 -6.85 20.06
C ARG A 101 4.27 -5.80 19.66
N LEU A 102 4.65 -4.53 19.73
CA LEU A 102 3.87 -3.45 19.18
C LEU A 102 4.03 -3.45 17.65
N LEU A 103 2.93 -3.65 16.93
CA LEU A 103 2.86 -3.59 15.47
C LEU A 103 1.98 -2.40 15.06
N LEU A 104 2.61 -1.42 14.43
CA LEU A 104 1.91 -0.30 13.83
C LEU A 104 1.56 -0.65 12.39
N VAL A 105 0.31 -0.44 12.03
CA VAL A 105 -0.20 -0.74 10.71
C VAL A 105 -0.75 0.54 10.12
N PRO A 106 -0.42 0.89 8.87
CA PRO A 106 -1.05 2.02 8.22
C PRO A 106 -2.57 1.83 8.16
N GLY A 107 -3.32 2.92 8.20
CA GLY A 107 -4.79 2.93 8.18
C GLY A 107 -5.33 2.39 6.87
N LEU A 108 -5.28 1.07 6.71
CA LEU A 108 -5.88 0.32 5.61
C LEU A 108 -7.17 -0.34 6.09
N ALA A 109 -8.05 -0.61 5.14
CA ALA A 109 -9.23 -1.44 5.38
C ALA A 109 -8.86 -2.80 5.97
N PRO A 110 -9.77 -3.44 6.72
CA PRO A 110 -9.54 -4.78 7.23
C PRO A 110 -9.24 -5.81 6.14
N GLU A 111 -9.92 -5.72 4.98
CA GLU A 111 -9.77 -6.66 3.87
C GLU A 111 -8.36 -6.67 3.27
N PRO A 112 -7.73 -5.53 2.91
CA PRO A 112 -6.35 -5.48 2.44
C PRO A 112 -5.34 -6.05 3.44
N LEU A 113 -5.65 -6.02 4.74
CA LEU A 113 -4.80 -6.55 5.80
C LEU A 113 -5.08 -8.01 6.16
N ALA A 114 -6.13 -8.63 5.60
CA ALA A 114 -6.49 -10.02 5.90
C ALA A 114 -5.32 -11.01 5.72
N PRO A 115 -4.47 -10.91 4.68
CA PRO A 115 -3.31 -11.77 4.55
C PRO A 115 -2.32 -11.64 5.71
N LEU A 116 -2.07 -10.42 6.20
CA LEU A 116 -1.23 -10.19 7.39
C LEU A 116 -1.80 -10.91 8.61
N TRP A 117 -3.09 -10.71 8.88
CA TRP A 117 -3.74 -11.32 10.05
C TRP A 117 -3.76 -12.85 9.96
N ASN A 118 -3.93 -13.40 8.76
CA ASN A 118 -3.89 -14.84 8.54
C ASN A 118 -2.48 -15.40 8.79
N THR A 119 -1.45 -14.75 8.27
CA THR A 119 -0.05 -15.14 8.48
C THR A 119 0.32 -15.11 9.98
N LEU A 120 -0.01 -14.03 10.68
CA LEU A 120 0.24 -13.91 12.11
C LEU A 120 -0.50 -15.00 12.92
N ARG A 121 -1.78 -15.26 12.59
CA ARG A 121 -2.58 -16.30 13.25
C ARG A 121 -2.01 -17.70 13.03
N GLN A 122 -1.58 -18.02 11.80
CA GLN A 122 -0.95 -19.31 11.47
C GLN A 122 0.38 -19.50 12.22
N ALA A 123 1.13 -18.42 12.42
CA ALA A 123 2.36 -18.43 13.21
C ALA A 123 2.13 -18.43 14.73
N GLY A 124 0.88 -18.34 15.19
CA GLY A 124 0.53 -18.25 16.61
C GLY A 124 0.87 -16.89 17.26
N ALA A 125 1.22 -15.88 16.47
CA ALA A 125 1.62 -14.56 16.97
C ALA A 125 0.40 -13.66 17.25
N ARG A 126 0.47 -12.93 18.36
CA ARG A 126 -0.54 -11.96 18.82
C ARG A 126 0.12 -10.62 19.14
N PRO A 127 0.51 -9.85 18.11
CA PRO A 127 1.09 -8.52 18.35
C PRO A 127 0.03 -7.57 18.95
N LYS A 128 0.52 -6.54 19.63
CA LYS A 128 -0.30 -5.40 20.05
C LYS A 128 -0.42 -4.46 18.87
N VAL A 129 -1.60 -4.41 18.25
CA VAL A 129 -1.79 -3.65 17.01
C VAL A 129 -2.25 -2.22 17.29
N GLU A 130 -1.60 -1.26 16.67
CA GLU A 130 -2.07 0.12 16.57
C GLU A 130 -2.20 0.51 15.10
N ILE A 131 -3.31 1.16 14.76
CA ILE A 131 -3.56 1.69 13.42
C ILE A 131 -3.18 3.16 13.42
N GLY A 132 -2.29 3.55 12.51
CA GLY A 132 -1.89 4.93 12.29
C GLY A 132 -2.61 5.54 11.10
N GLU A 133 -3.19 6.74 11.27
CA GLU A 133 -3.90 7.42 10.18
C GLU A 133 -2.96 7.95 9.09
N GLN A 134 -1.74 8.32 9.47
CA GLN A 134 -0.76 8.91 8.58
C GLN A 134 0.61 8.24 8.72
N TYR A 135 1.32 8.09 7.61
CA TYR A 135 2.64 7.44 7.55
C TYR A 135 3.66 8.08 8.52
N TYR A 136 3.75 9.40 8.56
CA TYR A 136 4.68 10.08 9.47
C TYR A 136 4.37 9.86 10.95
N GLN A 137 3.11 9.71 11.31
CA GLN A 137 2.70 9.32 12.67
C GLN A 137 3.15 7.91 12.99
N VAL A 138 3.03 6.99 12.02
CA VAL A 138 3.50 5.60 12.15
C VAL A 138 5.01 5.58 12.37
N LEU A 139 5.79 6.29 11.55
CA LEU A 139 7.24 6.42 11.71
C LEU A 139 7.63 6.97 13.07
N TYR A 140 7.03 8.07 13.48
CA TYR A 140 7.34 8.70 14.78
C TYR A 140 7.04 7.74 15.94
N ARG A 141 5.86 7.12 15.97
CA ARG A 141 5.46 6.18 17.01
C ARG A 141 6.32 4.92 17.01
N THR A 142 6.78 4.46 15.85
CA THR A 142 7.72 3.32 15.73
C THR A 142 9.00 3.62 16.49
N GLN A 143 9.56 4.80 16.34
CA GLN A 143 10.77 5.22 17.07
C GLN A 143 10.50 5.47 18.56
N GLU A 144 9.46 6.25 18.87
CA GLU A 144 9.14 6.64 20.26
C GLU A 144 8.85 5.44 21.15
N ARG A 145 8.14 4.44 20.64
CA ARG A 145 7.62 3.31 21.42
C ARG A 145 8.36 1.99 21.17
N ASN A 146 9.46 2.03 20.42
CA ASN A 146 10.20 0.84 20.00
C ASN A 146 9.29 -0.23 19.38
N GLY A 147 8.31 0.23 18.57
CA GLY A 147 7.40 -0.63 17.83
C GLY A 147 8.00 -1.07 16.50
N LEU A 148 7.25 -1.87 15.78
CA LEU A 148 7.54 -2.27 14.41
C LEU A 148 6.41 -1.74 13.54
N ALA A 149 6.70 -1.26 12.32
CA ALA A 149 5.63 -0.81 11.43
C ALA A 149 5.63 -1.59 10.12
N LEU A 150 4.44 -1.93 9.62
CA LEU A 150 4.31 -2.58 8.32
C LEU A 150 4.72 -1.62 7.21
N ASP A 151 5.64 -2.05 6.36
CA ASP A 151 6.14 -1.33 5.19
C ASP A 151 6.57 -2.32 4.09
N ARG A 152 7.33 -1.86 3.12
CA ARG A 152 7.82 -2.64 1.98
C ARG A 152 9.32 -2.43 1.77
N LEU A 153 10.03 -3.48 1.37
CA LEU A 153 11.48 -3.54 1.33
C LEU A 153 12.13 -2.73 0.19
N GLU A 154 11.47 -2.56 -0.95
CA GLU A 154 12.14 -2.19 -2.20
C GLU A 154 11.97 -0.72 -2.60
N ILE A 155 11.29 0.05 -1.81
CA ILE A 155 11.31 1.48 -2.03
C ILE A 155 12.44 2.01 -1.17
N THR A 156 13.49 2.49 -1.84
CA THR A 156 14.49 3.34 -1.24
C THR A 156 13.78 4.57 -0.68
N SER A 157 13.01 4.35 0.35
CA SER A 157 12.65 5.43 1.21
C SER A 157 13.99 5.91 1.71
N ASP A 158 14.38 7.06 1.21
CA ASP A 158 15.35 7.87 1.90
C ASP A 158 14.76 8.08 3.30
N HIS A 159 14.96 7.07 4.17
CA HIS A 159 14.69 7.16 5.58
C HIS A 159 15.73 8.12 6.13
N SER A 160 15.67 9.37 5.63
CA SER A 160 16.54 10.49 6.00
C SER A 160 16.62 10.71 7.52
N MET A 161 15.83 9.97 8.27
CA MET A 161 15.87 9.93 9.72
C MET A 161 16.90 8.95 10.31
N GLY A 162 17.64 8.17 9.53
CA GLY A 162 18.81 7.36 9.97
C GLY A 162 18.62 6.37 11.15
N ASN A 163 17.42 6.32 11.72
CA ASN A 163 17.12 5.57 12.96
C ASN A 163 16.13 4.43 12.74
N VAL A 164 15.73 4.15 11.52
CA VAL A 164 14.89 3.01 11.13
C VAL A 164 15.48 2.31 9.92
N GLN A 165 15.22 1.02 9.80
CA GLN A 165 15.57 0.22 8.62
C GLN A 165 14.43 -0.72 8.26
N ASP A 166 14.36 -1.10 6.98
CA ASP A 166 13.44 -2.13 6.52
C ASP A 166 14.04 -3.52 6.77
N VAL A 167 13.24 -4.40 7.35
CA VAL A 167 13.58 -5.81 7.54
C VAL A 167 12.43 -6.64 6.98
N ALA A 168 12.73 -7.57 6.07
CA ALA A 168 11.70 -8.40 5.44
C ALA A 168 10.85 -9.14 6.48
N LEU A 169 9.55 -9.25 6.24
CA LEU A 169 8.64 -10.08 7.02
C LEU A 169 8.37 -11.38 6.27
N ASP A 170 8.89 -12.49 6.82
CA ASP A 170 8.80 -13.80 6.17
C ASP A 170 7.36 -14.30 6.01
N GLY A 171 7.09 -15.05 4.95
CA GLY A 171 5.80 -15.71 4.73
C GLY A 171 4.64 -14.77 4.38
N MET A 172 4.91 -13.49 4.15
CA MET A 172 3.90 -12.53 3.73
C MET A 172 3.72 -12.51 2.20
N PRO A 173 2.49 -12.33 1.72
CA PRO A 173 2.29 -11.97 0.33
C PRO A 173 2.90 -10.58 0.03
N PRO A 174 3.23 -10.31 -1.24
CA PRO A 174 3.78 -9.01 -1.61
C PRO A 174 2.78 -7.89 -1.34
N ILE A 175 3.29 -6.74 -0.90
CA ILE A 175 2.55 -5.49 -0.88
C ILE A 175 2.50 -4.95 -2.31
N CYS A 176 1.31 -4.58 -2.78
CA CYS A 176 1.08 -4.13 -4.13
C CYS A 176 0.51 -2.70 -4.14
N ALA A 177 0.95 -1.89 -5.09
CA ALA A 177 0.08 -0.85 -5.62
C ALA A 177 -0.85 -1.53 -6.63
N ALA A 178 -2.15 -1.44 -6.42
CA ALA A 178 -3.15 -2.09 -7.25
C ALA A 178 -4.10 -1.07 -7.89
N PHE A 179 -4.42 -1.33 -9.16
CA PHE A 179 -5.48 -0.63 -9.87
C PHE A 179 -6.79 -1.39 -9.65
N LEU A 180 -7.82 -0.69 -9.22
CA LEU A 180 -9.17 -1.21 -9.02
C LEU A 180 -10.14 -0.56 -10.00
N GLN A 181 -11.10 -1.35 -10.49
CA GLN A 181 -12.23 -0.88 -11.28
C GLN A 181 -13.47 -1.74 -10.96
N PRO A 182 -14.69 -1.27 -11.18
CA PRO A 182 -15.87 -2.12 -11.08
C PRO A 182 -15.75 -3.32 -12.02
N GLU A 183 -16.09 -4.52 -11.54
CA GLU A 183 -15.88 -5.79 -12.27
C GLU A 183 -16.62 -5.85 -13.61
N HIS A 184 -17.76 -5.18 -13.70
CA HIS A 184 -18.60 -5.18 -14.91
C HIS A 184 -18.54 -3.88 -15.72
N ALA A 185 -17.66 -2.93 -15.33
CA ALA A 185 -17.53 -1.66 -16.05
C ALA A 185 -16.56 -1.79 -17.24
N GLU A 186 -17.08 -1.96 -18.42
CA GLU A 186 -16.31 -1.91 -19.67
C GLU A 186 -16.10 -0.47 -20.14
N HIS A 187 -15.35 0.33 -19.41
CA HIS A 187 -15.03 1.69 -19.83
C HIS A 187 -13.68 1.70 -20.58
N PRO A 188 -13.65 1.99 -21.91
CA PRO A 188 -12.42 1.92 -22.68
C PRO A 188 -11.28 2.79 -22.13
N CYS A 189 -11.62 3.99 -21.66
CA CYS A 189 -10.61 4.91 -21.08
C CYS A 189 -10.05 4.40 -19.72
N VAL A 190 -10.83 3.63 -18.94
CA VAL A 190 -10.34 3.00 -17.70
C VAL A 190 -9.32 1.90 -18.05
N ARG A 191 -9.62 1.08 -19.05
CA ARG A 191 -8.67 0.06 -19.54
C ARG A 191 -7.38 0.69 -20.08
N LEU A 192 -7.51 1.79 -20.84
CA LEU A 192 -6.37 2.52 -21.37
C LEU A 192 -5.49 3.07 -20.23
N LEU A 193 -6.10 3.70 -19.22
CA LEU A 193 -5.37 4.19 -18.04
C LEU A 193 -4.68 3.04 -17.30
N CYS A 194 -5.35 1.90 -17.09
CA CYS A 194 -4.77 0.73 -16.45
C CYS A 194 -3.52 0.23 -17.20
N SER A 195 -3.63 0.06 -18.52
CA SER A 195 -2.51 -0.39 -19.36
C SER A 195 -1.35 0.61 -19.35
N PHE A 196 -1.65 1.90 -19.42
CA PHE A 196 -0.65 2.96 -19.32
C PHE A 196 0.10 2.92 -17.98
N LEU A 197 -0.62 2.81 -16.88
CA LEU A 197 -0.01 2.70 -15.56
C LEU A 197 0.82 1.41 -15.40
N GLN A 198 0.35 0.28 -15.93
CA GLN A 198 1.12 -0.96 -15.92
C GLN A 198 2.45 -0.84 -16.67
N GLU A 199 2.48 -0.14 -17.81
CA GLU A 199 3.69 0.06 -18.59
C GLU A 199 4.70 0.95 -17.85
N HIS A 200 4.24 2.03 -17.25
CA HIS A 200 5.10 3.05 -16.64
C HIS A 200 5.52 2.73 -15.19
N LEU A 201 4.75 1.88 -14.49
CA LEU A 201 5.04 1.50 -13.10
C LEU A 201 5.68 0.11 -12.97
N ARG A 202 5.89 -0.62 -14.06
CA ARG A 202 6.43 -1.99 -14.07
C ARG A 202 7.87 -2.10 -13.57
N ASN A 203 8.65 -1.03 -13.70
CA ASN A 203 10.09 -0.99 -13.42
C ASN A 203 10.39 -0.38 -12.04
N LEU A 204 9.41 -0.32 -11.20
CA LEU A 204 9.46 0.19 -9.84
C LEU A 204 9.25 -0.94 -8.85
#